data_6d332fbd0fccb0d1dccb6f87e2957fe6
#
_entry.id   6d332fbd0fccb0d1dccb6f87e2957fe6
#
_cell.length_a   1.000
_cell.length_b   1.000
_cell.length_c   1.000
_cell.angle_alpha   90.00
_cell.angle_beta   90.00
_cell.angle_gamma   90.00
#
_symmetry.space_group_name_H-M   'P 1'
#
loop_
_entity.id
_entity.type
_entity.pdbx_description
1 polymer ?
#
loop_
_entity_poly.entity_id
_entity_poly.type
_entity_poly.pdbx_seq_one_letter_code
_entity_poly.pdbx_strand_id
1 'polypeptide(L)'
;MAYALTASPAYTVRPGTVTLKDGAVFSCVFHDCSCCGLILYHLPDLEEVRIPFTDDYRYGSLYSVRIEGLTPEEWGYRYYRDDYTFDDPYARELTQVERGGQRMTLSRLYPFPEDSLPAYGSMKHRDWSERILYCVHVKGFTASRTSHSSAKGTFRGLADKALYLKKLGINGVELMPVYELRPEALGKIVGEPDGVSASDREETRRVTEEIAANTPEQPRKENYWNFGEGCYFAPKSSYALSDTPQIEFRKMVETLHKNGIEVFLQLYFTDNATIQTQLETARFYVTHYQIDGFHLKGNASALQTIASDPMLSGTALFYYNFPYEDLQKEDKENPTVGKPSVKHLCEYNDTFQTLARRFIKSDNQVLREFIRLFVTVPSGHGCVHYVTNYEGFTLADLVSYNWKHNDANGENGRDGCENNWSWNCGVEGPSHKKDIRALRNRQMRNFMTV
;
A
#
# COMPACT_ATOMS: atom_id res chain seq x y z
N MET A 1 3.73 36.77 -16.11
CA MET A 1 3.30 37.77 -15.06
C MET A 1 4.09 37.42 -13.79
N ALA A 2 4.61 38.41 -13.06
CA ALA A 2 5.26 38.11 -11.79
C ALA A 2 4.16 37.77 -10.76
N TYR A 3 4.14 36.55 -10.27
CA TYR A 3 3.22 36.14 -9.22
C TYR A 3 3.62 36.83 -7.90
N ALA A 4 2.64 37.36 -7.17
CA ALA A 4 2.87 38.00 -5.87
C ALA A 4 3.01 36.95 -4.75
N LEU A 5 4.08 36.13 -4.84
CA LEU A 5 4.39 35.12 -3.83
C LEU A 5 5.36 35.69 -2.78
N THR A 6 5.08 35.44 -1.51
CA THR A 6 5.94 35.84 -0.40
C THR A 6 6.44 34.60 0.33
N ALA A 7 7.77 34.48 0.47
CA ALA A 7 8.43 33.41 1.18
C ALA A 7 8.88 33.88 2.58
N SER A 8 8.63 33.08 3.61
CA SER A 8 9.06 33.32 4.98
C SER A 8 9.44 32.05 5.70
N PRO A 9 10.30 32.10 6.75
CA PRO A 9 10.60 30.94 7.57
C PRO A 9 9.32 30.32 8.16
N ALA A 10 9.26 29.00 8.18
CA ALA A 10 8.21 28.27 8.84
C ALA A 10 8.79 27.25 9.83
N TYR A 11 8.01 26.96 10.86
CA TYR A 11 8.40 26.03 11.89
C TYR A 11 7.48 24.81 11.82
N THR A 12 7.99 23.73 11.30
CA THR A 12 7.29 22.44 11.31
C THR A 12 8.23 21.36 11.83
N VAL A 13 7.65 20.36 12.46
CA VAL A 13 8.40 19.19 12.94
C VAL A 13 8.28 17.99 11.99
N ARG A 14 7.58 18.17 10.86
CA ARG A 14 7.30 17.09 9.91
C ARG A 14 7.69 17.49 8.49
N PRO A 15 8.35 16.60 7.72
CA PRO A 15 8.50 16.76 6.29
C PRO A 15 7.13 16.71 5.58
N GLY A 16 7.09 17.26 4.38
CA GLY A 16 5.89 17.30 3.54
C GLY A 16 5.25 18.68 3.49
N THR A 17 4.10 18.76 2.84
CA THR A 17 3.42 20.03 2.57
C THR A 17 2.13 20.14 3.37
N VAL A 18 1.92 21.30 3.98
CA VAL A 18 0.70 21.65 4.71
C VAL A 18 0.02 22.80 3.98
N THR A 19 -1.18 22.58 3.48
CA THR A 19 -1.99 23.60 2.82
C THR A 19 -2.63 24.52 3.87
N LEU A 20 -2.56 25.84 3.63
CA LEU A 20 -3.17 26.90 4.43
C LEU A 20 -4.25 27.60 3.60
N LYS A 21 -5.02 28.49 4.24
CA LYS A 21 -6.05 29.27 3.55
C LYS A 21 -5.48 30.25 2.51
N ASP A 22 -4.28 30.75 2.75
CA ASP A 22 -3.61 31.81 1.98
C ASP A 22 -2.28 31.37 1.37
N GLY A 23 -2.03 30.04 1.34
CA GLY A 23 -0.77 29.51 0.82
C GLY A 23 -0.46 28.11 1.31
N ALA A 24 0.81 27.80 1.49
CA ALA A 24 1.26 26.51 2.01
C ALA A 24 2.60 26.59 2.73
N VAL A 25 2.84 25.62 3.63
CA VAL A 25 4.15 25.36 4.21
C VAL A 25 4.76 24.15 3.50
N PHE A 26 5.96 24.31 3.00
CA PHE A 26 6.73 23.26 2.32
C PHE A 26 7.92 22.87 3.19
N SER A 27 8.09 21.59 3.44
CA SER A 27 9.14 21.09 4.30
C SER A 27 9.79 19.84 3.72
N CYS A 28 11.11 19.85 3.60
CA CYS A 28 11.87 18.74 3.04
C CYS A 28 13.21 18.56 3.76
N VAL A 29 13.69 17.33 3.80
CA VAL A 29 14.99 16.99 4.37
C VAL A 29 16.04 16.96 3.26
N PHE A 30 17.13 17.71 3.45
CA PHE A 30 18.27 17.74 2.55
C PHE A 30 19.55 17.42 3.31
N HIS A 31 20.31 16.46 2.81
CA HIS A 31 21.62 16.08 3.35
C HIS A 31 22.70 16.42 2.33
N ASP A 32 23.82 16.95 2.80
CA ASP A 32 25.06 17.12 2.04
C ASP A 32 24.88 17.70 0.62
N CYS A 33 24.28 18.90 0.53
CA CYS A 33 24.06 19.59 -0.74
C CYS A 33 24.69 21.00 -0.71
N SER A 34 25.12 21.46 -1.87
CA SER A 34 25.65 22.83 -2.05
C SER A 34 24.53 23.85 -2.20
N CYS A 35 23.42 23.46 -2.81
CA CYS A 35 22.21 24.26 -2.92
C CYS A 35 20.96 23.37 -2.95
N CYS A 36 19.88 23.88 -2.38
CA CYS A 36 18.59 23.20 -2.41
C CYS A 36 17.45 24.22 -2.41
N GLY A 37 16.26 23.77 -2.72
CA GLY A 37 15.09 24.63 -2.71
C GLY A 37 13.84 23.99 -3.32
N LEU A 38 12.86 24.85 -3.51
CA LEU A 38 11.55 24.54 -4.04
C LEU A 38 11.40 25.15 -5.45
N ILE A 39 10.76 24.40 -6.35
CA ILE A 39 10.32 24.87 -7.64
C ILE A 39 8.80 24.77 -7.65
N LEU A 40 8.14 25.90 -7.78
CA LEU A 40 6.69 25.99 -7.98
C LEU A 40 6.40 26.08 -9.48
N TYR A 41 5.37 25.37 -9.93
CA TYR A 41 4.89 25.38 -11.30
C TYR A 41 3.44 25.85 -11.30
N HIS A 42 3.16 26.94 -12.00
CA HIS A 42 1.79 27.39 -12.22
C HIS A 42 1.14 26.49 -13.28
N LEU A 43 0.16 25.68 -12.89
CA LEU A 43 -0.37 24.61 -13.74
C LEU A 43 -1.00 25.07 -15.06
N PRO A 44 -1.67 26.25 -15.14
CA PRO A 44 -2.27 26.73 -16.39
C PRO A 44 -1.27 27.03 -17.51
N ASP A 45 -0.08 27.53 -17.20
CA ASP A 45 0.92 27.96 -18.19
C ASP A 45 2.29 27.28 -18.02
N LEU A 46 2.48 26.50 -16.95
CA LEU A 46 3.71 25.83 -16.56
C LEU A 46 4.91 26.78 -16.38
N GLU A 47 4.65 28.06 -16.08
CA GLU A 47 5.70 28.97 -15.63
C GLU A 47 6.27 28.50 -14.28
N GLU A 48 7.60 28.58 -14.13
CA GLU A 48 8.26 28.14 -12.91
C GLU A 48 8.74 29.31 -12.05
N VAL A 49 8.56 29.15 -10.74
CA VAL A 49 9.12 30.06 -9.73
C VAL A 49 10.05 29.26 -8.82
N ARG A 50 11.33 29.63 -8.80
CA ARG A 50 12.34 28.98 -7.95
C ARG A 50 12.51 29.73 -6.66
N ILE A 51 12.47 29.01 -5.53
CA ILE A 51 12.65 29.54 -4.19
C ILE A 51 13.85 28.82 -3.59
N PRO A 52 15.04 29.44 -3.60
CA PRO A 52 16.22 28.86 -2.98
C PRO A 52 16.04 28.83 -1.46
N PHE A 53 16.43 27.73 -0.86
CA PHE A 53 16.44 27.61 0.58
C PHE A 53 17.73 28.16 1.16
N THR A 54 17.56 29.03 2.15
CA THR A 54 18.65 29.66 2.90
C THR A 54 18.74 29.07 4.30
N ASP A 55 19.79 29.42 5.04
CA ASP A 55 19.94 28.97 6.43
C ASP A 55 18.81 29.47 7.36
N ASP A 56 18.09 30.55 6.97
CA ASP A 56 16.93 31.04 7.72
C ASP A 56 15.73 30.07 7.72
N TYR A 57 15.68 29.16 6.75
CA TYR A 57 14.61 28.16 6.63
C TYR A 57 14.99 26.79 7.24
N ARG A 58 16.12 26.69 7.95
CA ARG A 58 16.78 25.44 8.28
C ARG A 58 16.73 25.07 9.76
N TYR A 59 16.43 23.80 10.03
CA TYR A 59 16.61 23.13 11.31
C TYR A 59 17.37 21.81 11.12
N GLY A 60 18.65 21.77 11.45
CA GLY A 60 19.46 20.62 11.13
C GLY A 60 19.46 20.35 9.61
N SER A 61 18.94 19.22 9.17
CA SER A 61 18.76 18.88 7.74
C SER A 61 17.35 19.14 7.23
N LEU A 62 16.42 19.60 8.07
CA LEU A 62 15.05 19.95 7.68
C LEU A 62 14.98 21.42 7.28
N TYR A 63 14.52 21.66 6.07
CA TYR A 63 14.19 23.01 5.59
C TYR A 63 12.68 23.20 5.54
N SER A 64 12.19 24.35 5.98
CA SER A 64 10.78 24.66 6.04
C SER A 64 10.51 26.11 5.66
N VAL A 65 9.67 26.32 4.64
CA VAL A 65 9.31 27.63 4.11
C VAL A 65 7.80 27.77 3.99
N ARG A 66 7.27 28.89 4.43
CA ARG A 66 5.87 29.29 4.17
C ARG A 66 5.84 30.17 2.93
N ILE A 67 4.97 29.82 2.01
CA ILE A 67 4.69 30.59 0.80
C ILE A 67 3.25 31.05 0.86
N GLU A 68 3.05 32.38 0.82
CA GLU A 68 1.75 33.03 0.75
C GLU A 68 1.42 33.44 -0.69
N GLY A 69 0.14 33.59 -1.00
CA GLY A 69 -0.35 33.95 -2.33
C GLY A 69 -0.52 32.76 -3.28
N LEU A 70 -0.50 31.54 -2.76
CA LEU A 70 -0.75 30.32 -3.56
C LEU A 70 -2.23 29.93 -3.49
N THR A 71 -2.81 29.66 -4.67
CA THR A 71 -4.10 28.96 -4.81
C THR A 71 -3.79 27.48 -4.98
N PRO A 72 -4.18 26.60 -4.05
CA PRO A 72 -3.75 25.18 -4.06
C PRO A 72 -4.01 24.43 -5.37
N GLU A 73 -5.13 24.74 -6.05
CA GLU A 73 -5.55 24.08 -7.27
C GLU A 73 -4.72 24.48 -8.50
N GLU A 74 -4.05 25.64 -8.44
CA GLU A 74 -3.33 26.23 -9.57
C GLU A 74 -1.83 25.94 -9.56
N TRP A 75 -1.33 25.32 -8.49
CA TRP A 75 0.11 25.12 -8.33
C TRP A 75 0.49 23.65 -8.12
N GLY A 76 1.55 23.25 -8.86
CA GLY A 76 2.32 22.05 -8.60
C GLY A 76 3.73 22.42 -8.13
N TYR A 77 4.46 21.47 -7.58
CA TYR A 77 5.81 21.72 -7.10
C TYR A 77 6.73 20.51 -7.19
N ARG A 78 8.04 20.79 -7.18
CA ARG A 78 9.12 19.82 -7.00
C ARG A 78 10.18 20.43 -6.09
N TYR A 79 11.00 19.59 -5.52
CA TYR A 79 12.22 20.04 -4.87
C TYR A 79 13.42 19.90 -5.80
N TYR A 80 14.47 20.69 -5.55
CA TYR A 80 15.77 20.51 -6.18
C TYR A 80 16.89 20.46 -5.15
N ARG A 81 17.93 19.73 -5.49
CA ARG A 81 19.16 19.59 -4.76
C ARG A 81 20.30 19.57 -5.77
N ASP A 82 21.19 20.57 -5.71
CA ASP A 82 22.22 20.78 -6.72
C ASP A 82 21.60 20.80 -8.13
N ASP A 83 22.03 19.94 -9.05
CA ASP A 83 21.48 19.85 -10.42
C ASP A 83 20.32 18.85 -10.55
N TYR A 84 19.87 18.25 -9.46
CA TYR A 84 18.86 17.21 -9.46
C TYR A 84 17.52 17.72 -8.94
N THR A 85 16.43 17.41 -9.66
CA THR A 85 15.05 17.71 -9.22
C THR A 85 14.31 16.43 -8.89
N PHE A 86 13.48 16.46 -7.83
CA PHE A 86 12.73 15.30 -7.40
C PHE A 86 11.35 15.68 -6.84
N ASP A 87 10.43 14.70 -6.84
CA ASP A 87 9.10 14.86 -6.30
C ASP A 87 9.14 14.77 -4.78
N ASP A 88 8.21 15.44 -4.10
CA ASP A 88 8.10 15.35 -2.64
C ASP A 88 7.83 13.90 -2.21
N PRO A 89 8.71 13.28 -1.39
CA PRO A 89 8.46 11.95 -0.85
C PRO A 89 7.18 11.84 -0.01
N TYR A 90 6.69 12.96 0.51
CA TYR A 90 5.48 13.09 1.32
C TYR A 90 4.30 13.68 0.55
N ALA A 91 4.38 13.77 -0.78
CA ALA A 91 3.29 14.28 -1.60
C ALA A 91 2.00 13.48 -1.36
N ARG A 92 0.91 14.22 -1.15
CA ARG A 92 -0.44 13.64 -0.93
C ARG A 92 -1.26 13.56 -2.23
N GLU A 93 -0.79 14.24 -3.25
CA GLU A 93 -1.38 14.25 -4.60
C GLU A 93 -0.28 14.47 -5.64
N LEU A 94 -0.40 13.77 -6.76
CA LEU A 94 0.50 13.90 -7.90
C LEU A 94 -0.31 14.22 -9.15
N THR A 95 0.27 14.99 -10.07
CA THR A 95 -0.28 15.25 -11.39
C THR A 95 0.79 15.05 -12.46
N GLN A 96 0.36 14.66 -13.65
CA GLN A 96 1.24 14.60 -14.81
C GLN A 96 0.97 15.79 -15.71
N VAL A 97 2.02 16.48 -16.10
CA VAL A 97 1.97 17.60 -17.03
C VAL A 97 2.92 17.35 -18.20
N GLU A 98 2.66 17.99 -19.32
CA GLU A 98 3.53 17.94 -20.50
C GLU A 98 4.20 19.31 -20.69
N ARG A 99 5.52 19.34 -20.67
CA ARG A 99 6.32 20.57 -20.87
C ARG A 99 7.40 20.30 -21.91
N GLY A 100 7.37 21.05 -23.00
CA GLY A 100 8.35 20.90 -24.09
C GLY A 100 8.36 19.50 -24.73
N GLY A 101 7.22 18.80 -24.78
CA GLY A 101 7.12 17.45 -25.33
C GLY A 101 7.57 16.34 -24.37
N GLN A 102 7.95 16.67 -23.14
CA GLN A 102 8.29 15.70 -22.11
C GLN A 102 7.22 15.63 -21.03
N ARG A 103 6.85 14.42 -20.64
CA ARG A 103 5.96 14.20 -19.49
C ARG A 103 6.75 14.35 -18.20
N MET A 104 6.18 15.10 -17.28
CA MET A 104 6.74 15.40 -15.97
C MET A 104 5.68 15.17 -14.90
N THR A 105 6.08 14.53 -13.80
CA THR A 105 5.25 14.42 -12.61
C THR A 105 5.50 15.62 -11.71
N LEU A 106 4.44 16.19 -11.15
CA LEU A 106 4.49 17.25 -10.14
C LEU A 106 3.75 16.81 -8.89
N SER A 107 4.30 17.13 -7.74
CA SER A 107 3.57 17.10 -6.48
C SER A 107 2.56 18.25 -6.45
N ARG A 108 1.33 18.01 -5.96
CA ARG A 108 0.29 19.03 -5.83
C ARG A 108 0.03 19.37 -4.38
N LEU A 109 -0.49 20.56 -4.16
CA LEU A 109 -1.00 20.97 -2.86
C LEU A 109 -2.29 20.20 -2.57
N TYR A 110 -2.35 19.61 -1.38
CA TYR A 110 -3.54 18.88 -0.96
C TYR A 110 -4.66 19.87 -0.61
N PRO A 111 -5.84 19.77 -1.25
CA PRO A 111 -6.87 20.84 -1.19
C PRO A 111 -7.63 20.89 0.15
N PHE A 112 -7.33 19.98 1.09
CA PHE A 112 -8.00 19.94 2.38
C PHE A 112 -7.08 20.47 3.47
N PRO A 113 -7.42 21.59 4.10
CA PRO A 113 -6.73 22.05 5.30
C PRO A 113 -6.79 20.98 6.40
N GLU A 114 -5.74 20.86 7.20
CA GLU A 114 -5.70 19.83 8.28
C GLU A 114 -6.80 20.02 9.33
N ASP A 115 -7.28 21.24 9.54
CA ASP A 115 -8.40 21.58 10.42
C ASP A 115 -9.77 21.16 9.87
N SER A 116 -9.85 20.75 8.61
CA SER A 116 -11.08 20.22 7.97
C SER A 116 -11.20 18.70 8.01
N LEU A 117 -10.27 18.01 8.68
CA LEU A 117 -10.32 16.56 8.80
C LEU A 117 -11.55 16.15 9.63
N PRO A 118 -12.25 15.06 9.22
CA PRO A 118 -13.38 14.58 10.00
C PRO A 118 -12.91 14.20 11.41
N ALA A 119 -13.75 14.51 12.41
CA ALA A 119 -13.50 14.02 13.75
C ALA A 119 -13.31 12.50 13.70
N TYR A 120 -12.32 12.00 14.43
CA TYR A 120 -12.05 10.56 14.53
C TYR A 120 -13.29 9.87 15.09
N GLY A 121 -14.11 9.37 14.18
CA GLY A 121 -15.29 8.57 14.50
C GLY A 121 -14.83 7.13 14.65
N SER A 122 -14.51 6.74 15.88
CA SER A 122 -14.16 5.35 16.15
C SER A 122 -15.28 4.42 15.68
N MET A 123 -15.07 3.68 14.58
CA MET A 123 -15.83 2.44 14.44
C MET A 123 -15.55 1.61 15.69
N LYS A 124 -16.57 1.00 16.27
CA LYS A 124 -16.36 0.03 17.36
C LYS A 124 -15.50 -1.08 16.77
N HIS A 125 -14.27 -1.22 17.29
CA HIS A 125 -13.42 -2.33 16.90
C HIS A 125 -14.14 -3.65 17.17
N ARG A 126 -14.18 -4.50 16.16
CA ARG A 126 -14.71 -5.85 16.28
C ARG A 126 -13.70 -6.74 17.00
N ASP A 127 -14.19 -7.72 17.74
CA ASP A 127 -13.34 -8.78 18.22
C ASP A 127 -12.74 -9.58 17.04
N TRP A 128 -11.54 -10.10 17.22
CA TRP A 128 -10.88 -10.86 16.15
C TRP A 128 -11.71 -12.05 15.67
N SER A 129 -12.41 -12.73 16.56
CA SER A 129 -13.29 -13.87 16.26
C SER A 129 -14.50 -13.53 15.38
N GLU A 130 -14.86 -12.26 15.27
CA GLU A 130 -16.01 -11.80 14.48
C GLU A 130 -15.62 -11.32 13.09
N ARG A 131 -14.30 -11.19 12.79
CA ARG A 131 -13.81 -10.64 11.53
C ARG A 131 -13.80 -11.68 10.42
N ILE A 132 -14.44 -11.36 9.31
CA ILE A 132 -14.39 -12.10 8.05
C ILE A 132 -13.80 -11.18 7.01
N LEU A 133 -12.52 -11.45 6.67
CA LEU A 133 -11.72 -10.60 5.80
C LEU A 133 -11.77 -11.07 4.35
N TYR A 134 -11.77 -10.11 3.42
CA TYR A 134 -11.64 -10.35 2.00
C TYR A 134 -10.52 -9.47 1.43
N CYS A 135 -9.45 -10.10 0.95
CA CYS A 135 -8.35 -9.38 0.29
C CYS A 135 -8.76 -8.96 -1.12
N VAL A 136 -8.63 -7.68 -1.45
CA VAL A 136 -9.14 -7.07 -2.67
C VAL A 136 -8.06 -6.24 -3.37
N HIS A 137 -7.88 -6.51 -4.67
CA HIS A 137 -7.17 -5.61 -5.57
C HIS A 137 -8.19 -4.66 -6.23
N VAL A 138 -8.07 -3.35 -6.01
CA VAL A 138 -9.07 -2.34 -6.43
C VAL A 138 -9.41 -2.47 -7.92
N LYS A 139 -8.39 -2.49 -8.80
CA LYS A 139 -8.58 -2.63 -10.25
C LYS A 139 -9.20 -3.98 -10.61
N GLY A 140 -8.67 -5.07 -10.04
CA GLY A 140 -9.09 -6.44 -10.39
C GLY A 140 -10.52 -6.78 -9.98
N PHE A 141 -10.97 -6.28 -8.82
CA PHE A 141 -12.25 -6.69 -8.22
C PHE A 141 -13.47 -6.37 -9.09
N THR A 142 -13.44 -5.25 -9.80
CA THR A 142 -14.57 -4.84 -10.65
C THR A 142 -14.25 -4.80 -12.15
N ALA A 143 -13.06 -5.23 -12.58
CA ALA A 143 -12.61 -5.20 -13.98
C ALA A 143 -13.49 -6.05 -14.91
N SER A 144 -13.97 -7.22 -14.45
CA SER A 144 -14.78 -8.12 -15.26
C SER A 144 -16.12 -7.49 -15.69
N ARG A 145 -16.61 -7.90 -16.86
CA ARG A 145 -17.97 -7.55 -17.33
C ARG A 145 -19.05 -8.06 -16.37
N THR A 146 -18.82 -9.17 -15.71
CA THR A 146 -19.76 -9.79 -14.76
C THR A 146 -19.85 -9.04 -13.44
N SER A 147 -18.98 -8.05 -13.20
CA SER A 147 -19.06 -7.20 -12.01
C SER A 147 -20.29 -6.28 -12.02
N HIS A 148 -20.85 -6.00 -13.20
CA HIS A 148 -21.96 -5.04 -13.40
C HIS A 148 -21.69 -3.64 -12.80
N SER A 149 -20.42 -3.27 -12.57
CA SER A 149 -20.05 -1.93 -12.14
C SER A 149 -19.92 -0.99 -13.34
N SER A 150 -20.44 0.21 -13.24
CA SER A 150 -20.22 1.29 -14.21
C SER A 150 -18.84 1.95 -14.03
N ALA A 151 -18.27 1.83 -12.84
CA ALA A 151 -16.98 2.39 -12.44
C ALA A 151 -15.91 1.31 -12.27
N LYS A 152 -15.67 0.53 -13.34
CA LYS A 152 -14.78 -0.64 -13.29
C LYS A 152 -13.35 -0.26 -12.93
N GLY A 153 -12.75 -1.04 -12.02
CA GLY A 153 -11.34 -0.94 -11.64
C GLY A 153 -11.02 0.28 -10.78
N THR A 154 -12.01 0.91 -10.16
CA THR A 154 -11.83 2.15 -9.42
C THR A 154 -12.31 2.05 -7.97
N PHE A 155 -11.93 3.03 -7.14
CA PHE A 155 -12.41 3.19 -5.77
C PHE A 155 -13.93 3.25 -5.71
N ARG A 156 -14.54 4.01 -6.61
CA ARG A 156 -16.00 4.07 -6.75
C ARG A 156 -16.61 2.72 -7.09
N GLY A 157 -15.97 1.97 -8.01
CA GLY A 157 -16.43 0.63 -8.37
C GLY A 157 -16.42 -0.35 -7.19
N LEU A 158 -15.42 -0.24 -6.33
CA LEU A 158 -15.38 -1.03 -5.09
C LEU A 158 -16.46 -0.57 -4.10
N ALA A 159 -16.66 0.73 -3.93
CA ALA A 159 -17.73 1.28 -3.09
C ALA A 159 -19.12 0.79 -3.52
N ASP A 160 -19.40 0.73 -4.83
CA ASP A 160 -20.65 0.20 -5.39
C ASP A 160 -20.90 -1.27 -5.00
N LYS A 161 -19.85 -2.00 -4.60
CA LYS A 161 -19.92 -3.41 -4.16
C LYS A 161 -20.08 -3.59 -2.65
N ALA A 162 -20.18 -2.53 -1.86
CA ALA A 162 -20.31 -2.62 -0.41
C ALA A 162 -21.50 -3.50 0.03
N LEU A 163 -22.65 -3.33 -0.58
CA LEU A 163 -23.83 -4.17 -0.30
C LEU A 163 -23.66 -5.64 -0.70
N TYR A 164 -22.93 -5.90 -1.78
CA TYR A 164 -22.60 -7.26 -2.21
C TYR A 164 -21.68 -7.93 -1.17
N LEU A 165 -20.63 -7.25 -0.74
CA LEU A 165 -19.70 -7.74 0.30
C LEU A 165 -20.43 -8.01 1.61
N LYS A 166 -21.28 -7.09 2.04
CA LYS A 166 -22.11 -7.25 3.24
C LYS A 166 -23.03 -8.47 3.14
N LYS A 167 -23.69 -8.69 1.99
CA LYS A 167 -24.57 -9.86 1.76
C LYS A 167 -23.78 -11.17 1.74
N LEU A 168 -22.51 -11.13 1.33
CA LEU A 168 -21.60 -12.28 1.37
C LEU A 168 -21.12 -12.60 2.80
N GLY A 169 -21.41 -11.72 3.77
CA GLY A 169 -20.97 -11.86 5.16
C GLY A 169 -19.62 -11.23 5.45
N ILE A 170 -19.01 -10.56 4.49
CA ILE A 170 -17.72 -9.85 4.66
C ILE A 170 -17.95 -8.61 5.52
N ASN A 171 -17.12 -8.46 6.55
CA ASN A 171 -17.14 -7.32 7.43
C ASN A 171 -15.79 -6.59 7.56
N GLY A 172 -14.77 -7.05 6.82
CA GLY A 172 -13.51 -6.37 6.64
C GLY A 172 -12.95 -6.59 5.23
N VAL A 173 -12.47 -5.55 4.58
CA VAL A 173 -11.73 -5.65 3.31
C VAL A 173 -10.27 -5.26 3.54
N GLU A 174 -9.37 -6.10 3.06
CA GLU A 174 -7.95 -5.83 3.03
C GLU A 174 -7.57 -5.42 1.61
N LEU A 175 -7.27 -4.15 1.42
CA LEU A 175 -6.91 -3.60 0.11
C LEU A 175 -5.42 -3.82 -0.16
N MET A 176 -5.11 -4.41 -1.29
CA MET A 176 -3.75 -4.42 -1.83
C MET A 176 -3.30 -2.97 -2.08
N PRO A 177 -1.98 -2.69 -2.23
CA PRO A 177 -1.47 -1.33 -2.19
C PRO A 177 -2.24 -0.35 -3.06
N VAL A 178 -2.67 0.76 -2.46
CA VAL A 178 -3.53 1.79 -3.07
C VAL A 178 -2.83 3.11 -3.34
N TYR A 179 -1.55 3.21 -3.01
CA TYR A 179 -0.75 4.42 -3.20
C TYR A 179 -0.16 4.49 -4.62
N GLU A 180 0.21 5.70 -5.05
CA GLU A 180 0.83 5.94 -6.35
C GLU A 180 2.27 5.41 -6.37
N LEU A 181 2.65 4.68 -7.43
CA LEU A 181 4.03 4.25 -7.60
C LEU A 181 4.90 5.38 -8.15
N ARG A 182 6.16 5.44 -7.73
CA ARG A 182 7.12 6.35 -8.35
C ARG A 182 7.35 5.94 -9.81
N PRO A 183 7.43 6.89 -10.74
CA PRO A 183 7.65 6.60 -12.16
C PRO A 183 8.94 5.79 -12.41
N GLU A 184 9.96 5.99 -11.61
CA GLU A 184 11.25 5.28 -11.65
C GLU A 184 11.12 3.81 -11.20
N ALA A 185 10.18 3.51 -10.31
CA ALA A 185 9.88 2.14 -9.88
C ALA A 185 9.16 1.32 -10.97
N LEU A 186 8.53 1.98 -11.93
CA LEU A 186 7.88 1.34 -13.07
C LEU A 186 8.87 0.71 -14.08
N GLY A 187 10.17 1.03 -13.96
CA GLY A 187 11.22 0.55 -14.87
C GLY A 187 12.22 -0.43 -14.25
N LYS A 188 12.21 -0.65 -12.95
CA LYS A 188 13.11 -1.62 -12.30
C LYS A 188 12.44 -2.99 -12.21
N ILE A 189 12.94 -3.92 -13.02
CA ILE A 189 12.74 -5.35 -12.79
C ILE A 189 13.41 -5.67 -11.45
N VAL A 190 12.65 -6.19 -10.50
CA VAL A 190 13.19 -6.71 -9.23
C VAL A 190 14.24 -7.77 -9.57
N GLY A 191 15.51 -7.50 -9.31
CA GLY A 191 16.56 -8.51 -9.54
C GLY A 191 17.99 -7.99 -9.76
N GLU A 192 18.38 -6.80 -9.27
CA GLU A 192 19.80 -6.47 -9.21
C GLU A 192 20.40 -6.87 -7.86
N PRO A 193 21.49 -7.66 -7.84
CA PRO A 193 22.18 -8.02 -6.60
C PRO A 193 22.94 -6.82 -6.03
N ASP A 194 22.81 -6.59 -4.73
CA ASP A 194 23.62 -5.64 -3.97
C ASP A 194 25.10 -6.04 -4.04
N GLY A 195 25.98 -5.11 -4.44
CA GLY A 195 27.43 -5.30 -4.36
C GLY A 195 28.29 -4.80 -5.54
N VAL A 196 27.73 -4.06 -6.49
CA VAL A 196 28.47 -3.58 -7.67
C VAL A 196 29.12 -2.22 -7.42
N SER A 197 30.40 -2.05 -7.77
CA SER A 197 31.16 -0.81 -7.60
C SER A 197 30.63 0.35 -8.48
N ALA A 198 30.95 1.61 -8.11
CA ALA A 198 30.47 2.79 -8.86
C ALA A 198 30.96 2.83 -10.33
N SER A 199 32.15 2.26 -10.62
CA SER A 199 32.72 2.13 -11.99
C SER A 199 31.95 1.12 -12.84
N ASP A 200 31.55 0.00 -12.22
CA ASP A 200 30.80 -1.05 -12.92
C ASP A 200 29.34 -0.60 -13.17
N ARG A 201 28.80 0.31 -12.35
CA ARG A 201 27.49 0.93 -12.57
C ARG A 201 27.45 1.83 -13.81
N GLU A 202 28.52 2.60 -14.06
CA GLU A 202 28.62 3.49 -15.22
C GLU A 202 28.75 2.70 -16.52
N GLU A 203 29.51 1.61 -16.51
CA GLU A 203 29.68 0.71 -17.66
C GLU A 203 28.38 -0.09 -17.93
N THR A 204 27.75 -0.59 -16.90
CA THR A 204 26.42 -1.26 -16.98
C THR A 204 25.35 -0.29 -17.50
N ARG A 205 25.37 0.98 -17.07
CA ARG A 205 24.44 2.01 -17.55
C ARG A 205 24.63 2.30 -19.02
N ARG A 206 25.88 2.45 -19.51
CA ARG A 206 26.21 2.65 -20.95
C ARG A 206 25.73 1.48 -21.80
N VAL A 207 26.05 0.26 -21.37
CA VAL A 207 25.62 -0.96 -22.08
C VAL A 207 24.10 -1.10 -22.10
N THR A 208 23.43 -0.75 -20.99
CA THR A 208 21.96 -0.80 -20.90
C THR A 208 21.29 0.28 -21.76
N GLU A 209 21.86 1.49 -21.83
CA GLU A 209 21.40 2.57 -22.72
C GLU A 209 21.62 2.23 -24.21
N GLU A 210 22.72 1.59 -24.57
CA GLU A 210 23.01 1.12 -25.93
C GLU A 210 22.08 -0.03 -26.35
N ILE A 211 21.80 -0.97 -25.45
CA ILE A 211 20.84 -2.06 -25.68
C ILE A 211 19.41 -1.51 -25.78
N ALA A 212 19.03 -0.55 -24.93
CA ALA A 212 17.71 0.09 -24.95
C ALA A 212 17.46 0.90 -26.23
N ALA A 213 18.52 1.56 -26.79
CA ALA A 213 18.44 2.31 -28.04
C ALA A 213 18.25 1.41 -29.26
N ASN A 214 18.70 0.14 -29.20
CA ASN A 214 18.66 -0.83 -30.29
C ASN A 214 17.62 -1.93 -30.16
N THR A 215 16.85 -1.96 -29.05
CA THR A 215 15.78 -2.97 -28.82
C THR A 215 14.43 -2.32 -29.12
N PRO A 216 13.56 -2.92 -29.95
CA PRO A 216 12.22 -2.41 -30.15
C PRO A 216 11.52 -2.36 -28.79
N GLU A 217 10.87 -1.23 -28.47
CA GLU A 217 10.12 -1.04 -27.22
C GLU A 217 9.14 -2.21 -27.03
N GLN A 218 9.53 -3.16 -26.20
CA GLN A 218 8.57 -4.12 -25.70
C GLN A 218 7.63 -3.34 -24.74
N PRO A 219 6.31 -3.57 -24.81
CA PRO A 219 5.38 -2.90 -23.92
C PRO A 219 5.83 -3.18 -22.47
N ARG A 220 6.14 -2.11 -21.73
CA ARG A 220 6.58 -2.20 -20.33
C ARG A 220 5.54 -2.97 -19.55
N LYS A 221 5.97 -4.03 -18.89
CA LYS A 221 5.10 -4.84 -18.05
C LYS A 221 4.55 -3.97 -16.92
N GLU A 222 3.22 -3.83 -16.84
CA GLU A 222 2.55 -3.08 -15.77
C GLU A 222 2.77 -3.80 -14.43
N ASN A 223 3.19 -3.06 -13.38
CA ASN A 223 3.15 -3.58 -12.01
C ASN A 223 1.69 -3.61 -11.54
N TYR A 224 1.00 -4.70 -11.93
CA TYR A 224 -0.42 -4.86 -11.69
C TYR A 224 -0.79 -4.86 -10.21
N TRP A 225 0.01 -5.53 -9.38
CA TRP A 225 -0.24 -5.70 -7.96
C TRP A 225 0.09 -4.48 -7.11
N ASN A 226 0.80 -3.52 -7.68
CA ASN A 226 1.21 -2.27 -7.03
C ASN A 226 2.18 -2.45 -5.85
N PHE A 227 2.94 -3.55 -5.80
CA PHE A 227 4.03 -3.72 -4.84
C PHE A 227 5.29 -3.05 -5.39
N GLY A 228 5.71 -1.96 -4.77
CA GLY A 228 6.87 -1.20 -5.21
C GLY A 228 7.07 0.09 -4.42
N GLU A 229 8.15 0.78 -4.70
CA GLU A 229 8.41 2.09 -4.13
C GLU A 229 7.39 3.10 -4.65
N GLY A 230 6.82 3.88 -3.74
CA GLY A 230 5.75 4.79 -4.10
C GLY A 230 5.76 6.10 -3.32
N CYS A 231 4.88 6.99 -3.75
CA CYS A 231 4.44 8.14 -2.99
C CYS A 231 3.36 7.65 -2.01
N TYR A 232 3.78 7.13 -0.89
CA TYR A 232 2.93 6.39 0.06
C TYR A 232 1.73 7.18 0.58
N PHE A 233 1.76 8.51 0.52
CA PHE A 233 0.69 9.40 1.00
C PHE A 233 -0.34 9.74 -0.08
N ALA A 234 -0.08 9.42 -1.35
CA ALA A 234 -0.95 9.74 -2.48
C ALA A 234 -1.74 8.50 -2.93
N PRO A 235 -3.08 8.48 -2.81
CA PRO A 235 -3.89 7.45 -3.42
C PRO A 235 -3.71 7.38 -4.93
N LYS A 236 -3.68 6.15 -5.47
CA LYS A 236 -3.35 5.89 -6.87
C LYS A 236 -4.34 6.52 -7.83
N SER A 237 -3.85 7.39 -8.69
CA SER A 237 -4.64 8.16 -9.67
C SER A 237 -5.40 7.24 -10.64
N SER A 238 -4.79 6.16 -11.10
CA SER A 238 -5.43 5.21 -12.02
C SER A 238 -6.55 4.37 -11.38
N TYR A 239 -6.78 4.47 -10.07
CA TYR A 239 -7.90 3.88 -9.36
C TYR A 239 -9.05 4.88 -9.13
N ALA A 240 -8.95 6.09 -9.67
CA ALA A 240 -10.00 7.10 -9.64
C ALA A 240 -10.59 7.35 -11.03
N LEU A 241 -11.81 7.88 -11.07
CA LEU A 241 -12.48 8.35 -12.28
C LEU A 241 -12.26 9.84 -12.50
N SER A 242 -11.99 10.58 -11.43
CA SER A 242 -11.76 12.01 -11.41
C SER A 242 -10.28 12.33 -11.17
N ASP A 243 -9.93 13.60 -11.33
CA ASP A 243 -8.59 14.11 -11.05
C ASP A 243 -8.31 14.27 -9.53
N THR A 244 -9.24 13.81 -8.69
CA THR A 244 -9.15 13.90 -7.23
C THR A 244 -9.23 12.50 -6.56
N PRO A 245 -8.21 11.64 -6.75
CA PRO A 245 -8.21 10.27 -6.22
C PRO A 245 -8.39 10.19 -4.71
N GLN A 246 -7.87 11.17 -3.97
CA GLN A 246 -8.00 11.27 -2.53
C GLN A 246 -9.46 11.45 -2.07
N ILE A 247 -10.28 12.15 -2.84
CA ILE A 247 -11.72 12.32 -2.54
C ILE A 247 -12.46 11.01 -2.81
N GLU A 248 -12.17 10.35 -3.94
CA GLU A 248 -12.82 9.08 -4.27
C GLU A 248 -12.43 7.98 -3.29
N PHE A 249 -11.16 7.93 -2.88
CA PHE A 249 -10.69 6.99 -1.88
C PHE A 249 -11.39 7.19 -0.54
N ARG A 250 -11.51 8.45 -0.06
CA ARG A 250 -12.25 8.78 1.17
C ARG A 250 -13.71 8.37 1.08
N LYS A 251 -14.41 8.68 -0.02
CA LYS A 251 -15.80 8.29 -0.23
C LYS A 251 -15.98 6.77 -0.27
N MET A 252 -15.02 6.02 -0.81
CA MET A 252 -15.03 4.57 -0.78
C MET A 252 -14.97 4.06 0.65
N VAL A 253 -14.02 4.54 1.46
CA VAL A 253 -13.88 4.14 2.88
C VAL A 253 -15.17 4.45 3.65
N GLU A 254 -15.69 5.69 3.54
CA GLU A 254 -16.95 6.08 4.18
C GLU A 254 -18.12 5.17 3.77
N THR A 255 -18.19 4.78 2.49
CA THR A 255 -19.26 3.90 1.99
C THR A 255 -19.15 2.50 2.56
N LEU A 256 -17.95 1.96 2.68
CA LEU A 256 -17.69 0.66 3.31
C LEU A 256 -18.05 0.70 4.79
N HIS A 257 -17.61 1.73 5.53
CA HIS A 257 -17.94 1.96 6.94
C HIS A 257 -19.46 2.06 7.18
N LYS A 258 -20.19 2.83 6.36
CA LYS A 258 -21.66 2.91 6.43
C LYS A 258 -22.36 1.55 6.26
N ASN A 259 -21.71 0.61 5.60
CA ASN A 259 -22.18 -0.77 5.45
C ASN A 259 -21.65 -1.72 6.54
N GLY A 260 -20.89 -1.23 7.51
CA GLY A 260 -20.32 -2.00 8.60
C GLY A 260 -19.11 -2.85 8.19
N ILE A 261 -18.38 -2.42 7.16
CA ILE A 261 -17.18 -3.09 6.64
C ILE A 261 -15.96 -2.27 7.04
N GLU A 262 -15.05 -2.87 7.82
CA GLU A 262 -13.74 -2.30 8.16
C GLU A 262 -12.84 -2.29 6.92
N VAL A 263 -11.91 -1.32 6.84
CA VAL A 263 -10.96 -1.16 5.72
C VAL A 263 -9.55 -1.26 6.23
N PHE A 264 -8.82 -2.26 5.73
CA PHE A 264 -7.41 -2.50 6.04
C PHE A 264 -6.58 -2.29 4.78
N LEU A 265 -5.37 -1.75 4.93
CA LEU A 265 -4.47 -1.51 3.81
C LEU A 265 -3.22 -2.39 3.89
N GLN A 266 -2.84 -2.99 2.78
CA GLN A 266 -1.49 -3.49 2.61
C GLN A 266 -0.54 -2.33 2.32
N LEU A 267 0.43 -2.13 3.19
CA LEU A 267 1.51 -1.16 3.01
C LEU A 267 2.80 -1.94 2.71
N TYR A 268 3.24 -1.86 1.46
CA TYR A 268 4.48 -2.47 1.03
C TYR A 268 5.59 -1.41 1.01
N PHE A 269 6.56 -1.56 1.88
CA PHE A 269 7.70 -0.67 1.94
C PHE A 269 8.93 -1.32 1.33
N THR A 270 9.67 -0.55 0.55
CA THR A 270 11.01 -0.92 0.05
C THR A 270 12.07 -0.58 1.09
N ASP A 271 13.31 -1.04 0.89
CA ASP A 271 14.43 -0.75 1.79
C ASP A 271 14.77 0.75 1.89
N ASN A 272 14.33 1.54 0.92
CA ASN A 272 14.48 3.00 0.93
C ASN A 272 13.49 3.71 1.88
N ALA A 273 12.43 3.04 2.32
CA ALA A 273 11.45 3.64 3.22
C ALA A 273 11.97 3.65 4.66
N THR A 274 12.25 4.83 5.18
CA THR A 274 12.74 5.00 6.56
C THR A 274 11.66 4.61 7.59
N ILE A 275 12.08 4.29 8.82
CA ILE A 275 11.17 4.05 9.95
C ILE A 275 10.16 5.20 10.11
N GLN A 276 10.64 6.44 9.99
CA GLN A 276 9.76 7.60 10.08
C GLN A 276 8.75 7.66 8.95
N THR A 277 9.16 7.39 7.70
CA THR A 277 8.23 7.36 6.56
C THR A 277 7.15 6.31 6.76
N GLN A 278 7.51 5.11 7.22
CA GLN A 278 6.57 4.03 7.48
C GLN A 278 5.56 4.41 8.57
N LEU A 279 6.03 4.97 9.69
CA LEU A 279 5.19 5.42 10.80
C LEU A 279 4.24 6.55 10.38
N GLU A 280 4.77 7.58 9.72
CA GLU A 280 3.96 8.73 9.29
C GLU A 280 2.94 8.32 8.21
N THR A 281 3.26 7.34 7.36
CA THR A 281 2.28 6.77 6.40
C THR A 281 1.10 6.14 7.15
N ALA A 282 1.36 5.30 8.15
CA ALA A 282 0.28 4.67 8.91
C ALA A 282 -0.58 5.73 9.64
N ARG A 283 0.04 6.68 10.32
CA ARG A 283 -0.66 7.79 11.00
C ARG A 283 -1.50 8.61 10.02
N PHE A 284 -0.98 8.89 8.83
CA PHE A 284 -1.67 9.66 7.80
C PHE A 284 -2.96 8.95 7.35
N TYR A 285 -2.91 7.68 7.02
CA TYR A 285 -4.10 6.96 6.57
C TYR A 285 -5.18 6.83 7.66
N VAL A 286 -4.78 6.67 8.93
CA VAL A 286 -5.73 6.67 10.05
C VAL A 286 -6.40 8.04 10.19
N THR A 287 -5.62 9.12 10.21
CA THR A 287 -6.15 10.47 10.46
C THR A 287 -6.94 11.04 9.30
N HIS A 288 -6.49 10.81 8.06
CA HIS A 288 -7.09 11.42 6.87
C HIS A 288 -8.21 10.58 6.27
N TYR A 289 -8.15 9.26 6.43
CA TYR A 289 -9.09 8.34 5.77
C TYR A 289 -9.81 7.40 6.74
N GLN A 290 -9.49 7.46 8.04
CA GLN A 290 -10.09 6.59 9.07
C GLN A 290 -9.89 5.09 8.76
N ILE A 291 -8.70 4.72 8.28
CA ILE A 291 -8.36 3.32 8.01
C ILE A 291 -8.29 2.54 9.33
N ASP A 292 -8.88 1.35 9.35
CA ASP A 292 -9.03 0.51 10.53
C ASP A 292 -7.81 -0.35 10.84
N GLY A 293 -6.89 -0.52 9.88
CA GLY A 293 -5.65 -1.26 10.12
C GLY A 293 -4.76 -1.42 8.91
N PHE A 294 -3.60 -2.03 9.16
CA PHE A 294 -2.54 -2.20 8.17
C PHE A 294 -1.97 -3.61 8.17
N HIS A 295 -1.70 -4.13 6.99
CA HIS A 295 -0.86 -5.29 6.79
C HIS A 295 0.48 -4.84 6.23
N LEU A 296 1.54 -4.92 7.05
CA LEU A 296 2.88 -4.51 6.63
C LEU A 296 3.51 -5.60 5.76
N LYS A 297 4.06 -5.19 4.63
CA LYS A 297 4.73 -6.02 3.64
C LYS A 297 6.09 -5.42 3.26
N GLY A 298 6.98 -6.25 2.73
CA GLY A 298 8.34 -5.84 2.38
C GLY A 298 9.18 -5.48 3.60
N ASN A 299 9.86 -4.33 3.57
CA ASN A 299 10.65 -3.84 4.70
C ASN A 299 9.73 -3.32 5.81
N ALA A 300 9.63 -4.06 6.89
CA ALA A 300 8.85 -3.71 8.08
C ALA A 300 9.76 -3.22 9.23
N SER A 301 10.78 -2.43 8.93
CA SER A 301 11.73 -1.91 9.95
C SER A 301 11.05 -1.07 11.04
N ALA A 302 9.90 -0.47 10.75
CA ALA A 302 9.09 0.28 11.70
C ALA A 302 8.07 -0.58 12.48
N LEU A 303 8.07 -1.91 12.32
CA LEU A 303 7.05 -2.80 12.92
C LEU A 303 6.83 -2.54 14.42
N GLN A 304 7.91 -2.54 15.20
CA GLN A 304 7.84 -2.30 16.66
C GLN A 304 7.36 -0.89 16.99
N THR A 305 7.82 0.10 16.22
CA THR A 305 7.44 1.51 16.41
C THR A 305 5.96 1.71 16.13
N ILE A 306 5.44 1.12 15.04
CA ILE A 306 4.01 1.19 14.67
C ILE A 306 3.15 0.43 15.68
N ALA A 307 3.58 -0.78 16.10
CA ALA A 307 2.86 -1.59 17.08
C ALA A 307 2.77 -0.95 18.47
N SER A 308 3.75 -0.11 18.82
CA SER A 308 3.80 0.59 20.13
C SER A 308 3.30 2.02 20.07
N ASP A 309 2.92 2.52 18.90
CA ASP A 309 2.51 3.92 18.73
C ASP A 309 1.16 4.18 19.41
N PRO A 310 1.09 5.14 20.34
CA PRO A 310 -0.16 5.41 21.08
C PRO A 310 -1.32 5.84 20.17
N MET A 311 -1.03 6.51 19.05
CA MET A 311 -2.04 6.96 18.08
C MET A 311 -2.62 5.80 17.27
N LEU A 312 -1.83 4.73 17.09
CA LEU A 312 -2.20 3.53 16.34
C LEU A 312 -2.67 2.38 17.24
N SER A 313 -2.73 2.58 18.56
CA SER A 313 -3.09 1.52 19.54
C SER A 313 -4.48 0.92 19.37
N GLY A 314 -5.38 1.65 18.71
CA GLY A 314 -6.72 1.18 18.32
C GLY A 314 -6.81 0.65 16.89
N THR A 315 -5.71 0.65 16.13
CA THR A 315 -5.66 0.28 14.71
C THR A 315 -5.15 -1.15 14.58
N ALA A 316 -5.87 -2.01 13.87
CA ALA A 316 -5.45 -3.39 13.66
C ALA A 316 -4.12 -3.45 12.88
N LEU A 317 -3.17 -4.25 13.34
CA LEU A 317 -1.90 -4.42 12.67
C LEU A 317 -1.68 -5.91 12.36
N PHE A 318 -1.52 -6.21 11.08
CA PHE A 318 -1.29 -7.56 10.58
C PHE A 318 0.17 -7.73 10.18
N TYR A 319 0.75 -8.86 10.61
CA TYR A 319 2.10 -9.26 10.22
C TYR A 319 2.26 -10.78 10.41
N TYR A 320 3.36 -11.37 9.96
CA TYR A 320 3.61 -12.82 10.07
C TYR A 320 4.04 -13.26 11.46
N ASN A 321 4.85 -12.44 12.14
CA ASN A 321 5.41 -12.76 13.46
C ASN A 321 5.80 -11.49 14.20
N PHE A 322 5.22 -11.24 15.36
CA PHE A 322 5.54 -10.08 16.18
C PHE A 322 6.54 -10.43 17.28
N PRO A 323 7.49 -9.53 17.59
CA PRO A 323 8.41 -9.69 18.72
C PRO A 323 7.72 -9.37 20.05
N TYR A 324 6.77 -10.18 20.47
CA TYR A 324 5.92 -9.93 21.66
C TYR A 324 6.71 -9.70 22.94
N GLU A 325 7.85 -10.38 23.12
CA GLU A 325 8.70 -10.19 24.30
C GLU A 325 9.23 -8.75 24.38
N ASP A 326 9.62 -8.18 23.26
CA ASP A 326 10.10 -6.81 23.19
C ASP A 326 8.97 -5.79 23.30
N LEU A 327 7.84 -6.04 22.63
CA LEU A 327 6.66 -5.16 22.66
C LEU A 327 6.01 -5.11 24.06
N GLN A 328 6.18 -6.14 24.88
CA GLN A 328 5.59 -6.21 26.19
C GLN A 328 6.56 -5.89 27.34
N LYS A 329 7.78 -5.48 27.05
CA LYS A 329 8.70 -5.00 28.09
C LYS A 329 8.10 -3.79 28.79
N GLU A 330 8.06 -3.86 30.12
CA GLU A 330 7.72 -2.71 30.94
C GLU A 330 8.88 -1.68 30.93
N ASP A 331 8.57 -0.46 30.63
CA ASP A 331 9.48 0.66 30.87
C ASP A 331 9.45 0.97 32.38
N LYS A 332 10.34 0.33 33.13
CA LYS A 332 10.45 0.52 34.59
C LYS A 332 10.92 1.91 34.97
N GLU A 333 11.55 2.63 34.05
CA GLU A 333 12.04 3.99 34.26
C GLU A 333 10.95 5.04 34.01
N ASN A 334 9.90 4.67 33.25
CA ASN A 334 8.78 5.55 32.95
C ASN A 334 7.41 4.89 33.20
N PRO A 335 7.03 4.75 34.48
CA PRO A 335 5.78 4.05 34.85
C PRO A 335 4.50 4.75 34.35
N THR A 336 4.58 6.00 33.87
CA THR A 336 3.41 6.71 33.34
C THR A 336 3.02 6.30 31.92
N VAL A 337 3.94 5.71 31.16
CA VAL A 337 3.68 5.26 29.77
C VAL A 337 2.94 3.93 29.77
N GLY A 338 3.17 3.09 30.78
CA GLY A 338 2.55 1.77 30.88
C GLY A 338 3.05 0.77 29.82
N LYS A 339 2.46 -0.41 29.86
CA LYS A 339 2.78 -1.50 28.92
C LYS A 339 1.93 -1.38 27.65
N PRO A 340 2.51 -1.36 26.45
CA PRO A 340 1.74 -1.33 25.22
C PRO A 340 0.77 -2.51 25.13
N SER A 341 -0.44 -2.24 24.64
CA SER A 341 -1.43 -3.30 24.38
C SER A 341 -1.05 -4.03 23.10
N VAL A 342 -1.12 -5.36 23.14
CA VAL A 342 -0.94 -6.21 21.93
C VAL A 342 -2.27 -6.69 21.34
N LYS A 343 -3.40 -6.25 21.89
CA LYS A 343 -4.74 -6.71 21.47
C LYS A 343 -5.08 -6.35 20.03
N HIS A 344 -4.48 -5.29 19.49
CA HIS A 344 -4.67 -4.83 18.12
C HIS A 344 -3.78 -5.55 17.10
N LEU A 345 -2.84 -6.41 17.55
CA LEU A 345 -1.94 -7.18 16.69
C LEU A 345 -2.62 -8.47 16.20
N CYS A 346 -2.32 -8.88 14.98
CA CYS A 346 -2.89 -10.08 14.38
C CYS A 346 -1.88 -10.76 13.46
N GLU A 347 -1.65 -12.06 13.67
CA GLU A 347 -0.72 -12.83 12.86
C GLU A 347 -1.42 -13.59 11.74
N TYR A 348 -0.79 -13.65 10.57
CA TYR A 348 -1.20 -14.55 9.49
C TYR A 348 -0.65 -15.97 9.73
N ASN A 349 -1.54 -16.97 9.68
CA ASN A 349 -1.20 -18.35 9.99
C ASN A 349 -1.02 -19.22 8.73
N ASP A 350 0.18 -19.19 8.14
CA ASP A 350 0.53 -19.97 6.94
C ASP A 350 0.50 -21.48 7.22
N THR A 351 0.80 -21.89 8.46
CA THR A 351 0.72 -23.30 8.88
C THR A 351 -0.72 -23.79 8.83
N PHE A 352 -1.69 -22.95 9.21
CA PHE A 352 -3.11 -23.29 9.10
C PHE A 352 -3.51 -23.51 7.63
N GLN A 353 -3.08 -22.65 6.71
CA GLN A 353 -3.32 -22.80 5.27
C GLN A 353 -2.90 -24.20 4.78
N THR A 354 -1.66 -24.56 5.08
CA THR A 354 -1.07 -25.84 4.65
C THR A 354 -1.81 -27.05 5.25
N LEU A 355 -2.07 -27.01 6.55
CA LEU A 355 -2.71 -28.15 7.25
C LEU A 355 -4.20 -28.27 6.87
N ALA A 356 -4.92 -27.16 6.67
CA ALA A 356 -6.31 -27.19 6.20
C ALA A 356 -6.42 -27.82 4.80
N ARG A 357 -5.53 -27.45 3.87
CA ARG A 357 -5.48 -28.05 2.54
C ARG A 357 -5.21 -29.55 2.58
N ARG A 358 -4.21 -29.98 3.35
CA ARG A 358 -3.85 -31.37 3.52
C ARG A 358 -4.94 -32.18 4.22
N PHE A 359 -5.61 -31.58 5.21
CA PHE A 359 -6.74 -32.20 5.91
C PHE A 359 -7.93 -32.43 4.96
N ILE A 360 -8.34 -31.43 4.19
CA ILE A 360 -9.44 -31.53 3.20
C ILE A 360 -9.11 -32.52 2.09
N LYS A 361 -7.84 -32.67 1.71
CA LYS A 361 -7.36 -33.68 0.76
C LYS A 361 -7.37 -35.09 1.38
N SER A 362 -7.46 -35.22 2.69
CA SER A 362 -7.38 -36.46 3.45
C SER A 362 -5.98 -37.07 3.53
N ASP A 363 -4.94 -36.24 3.64
CA ASP A 363 -3.58 -36.71 3.92
C ASP A 363 -3.49 -37.43 5.27
N ASN A 364 -2.68 -38.46 5.33
CA ASN A 364 -2.44 -39.20 6.58
C ASN A 364 -1.71 -38.33 7.62
N GLN A 365 -1.98 -38.54 8.90
CA GLN A 365 -1.28 -38.00 10.07
C GLN A 365 -1.40 -36.46 10.26
N VAL A 366 -2.28 -35.75 9.54
CA VAL A 366 -2.46 -34.28 9.69
C VAL A 366 -3.54 -33.91 10.71
N LEU A 367 -4.47 -34.81 11.02
CA LEU A 367 -5.64 -34.53 11.85
C LEU A 367 -5.29 -33.92 13.23
N ARG A 368 -4.30 -34.52 13.94
CA ARG A 368 -3.92 -34.08 15.29
C ARG A 368 -3.39 -32.62 15.28
N GLU A 369 -2.52 -32.30 14.33
CA GLU A 369 -1.94 -30.98 14.22
C GLU A 369 -2.98 -29.95 13.76
N PHE A 370 -3.82 -30.33 12.81
CA PHE A 370 -4.90 -29.49 12.33
C PHE A 370 -5.89 -29.14 13.47
N ILE A 371 -6.35 -30.13 14.25
CA ILE A 371 -7.22 -29.88 15.41
C ILE A 371 -6.52 -28.95 16.41
N ARG A 372 -5.24 -29.20 16.71
CA ARG A 372 -4.50 -28.34 17.63
C ARG A 372 -4.50 -26.89 17.19
N LEU A 373 -4.20 -26.59 15.92
CA LEU A 373 -4.23 -25.24 15.39
C LEU A 373 -5.64 -24.64 15.36
N PHE A 374 -6.63 -25.45 15.02
CA PHE A 374 -8.01 -25.01 14.94
C PHE A 374 -8.60 -24.59 16.29
N VAL A 375 -8.21 -25.28 17.39
CA VAL A 375 -8.72 -24.98 18.74
C VAL A 375 -7.81 -24.07 19.56
N THR A 376 -6.56 -23.84 19.12
CA THR A 376 -5.63 -22.96 19.83
C THR A 376 -5.88 -21.53 19.38
N VAL A 377 -6.54 -20.75 20.24
CA VAL A 377 -6.71 -19.31 20.06
C VAL A 377 -5.60 -18.62 20.84
N PRO A 378 -4.79 -17.74 20.20
CA PRO A 378 -3.80 -16.95 20.91
C PRO A 378 -4.47 -16.09 21.99
N SER A 379 -3.90 -16.06 23.18
CA SER A 379 -4.38 -15.19 24.25
C SER A 379 -3.76 -13.80 24.10
N GLY A 380 -4.58 -12.81 23.75
CA GLY A 380 -4.14 -11.41 23.76
C GLY A 380 -3.88 -10.76 22.41
N HIS A 381 -3.83 -11.50 21.31
CA HIS A 381 -3.72 -10.99 19.94
C HIS A 381 -4.59 -11.80 18.98
N GLY A 382 -4.76 -11.30 17.75
CA GLY A 382 -5.52 -11.98 16.70
C GLY A 382 -4.70 -13.00 15.92
N CYS A 383 -5.39 -13.88 15.20
CA CYS A 383 -4.80 -14.80 14.25
C CYS A 383 -5.71 -14.95 13.03
N VAL A 384 -5.18 -14.72 11.83
CA VAL A 384 -5.90 -14.91 10.57
C VAL A 384 -5.72 -16.35 10.11
N HIS A 385 -6.80 -17.10 10.08
CA HIS A 385 -6.87 -18.39 9.42
C HIS A 385 -7.37 -18.21 7.99
N TYR A 386 -6.70 -18.79 7.02
CA TYR A 386 -7.06 -18.68 5.61
C TYR A 386 -6.65 -19.95 4.86
N VAL A 387 -7.31 -20.23 3.73
CA VAL A 387 -7.03 -21.41 2.90
C VAL A 387 -6.39 -21.05 1.57
N THR A 388 -6.58 -19.82 1.10
CA THR A 388 -5.98 -19.31 -0.14
C THR A 388 -5.78 -17.81 -0.08
N ASN A 389 -4.80 -17.31 -0.81
CA ASN A 389 -4.46 -15.91 -0.96
C ASN A 389 -4.04 -15.61 -2.42
N TYR A 390 -3.61 -14.38 -2.70
CA TYR A 390 -3.16 -13.95 -4.03
C TYR A 390 -1.73 -14.41 -4.39
N GLU A 391 -0.97 -14.98 -3.44
CA GLU A 391 0.41 -15.43 -3.65
C GLU A 391 0.49 -16.85 -4.24
N GLY A 392 -0.63 -17.50 -4.46
CA GLY A 392 -0.65 -18.88 -4.93
C GLY A 392 -1.92 -19.24 -5.68
N PHE A 393 -2.36 -20.49 -5.49
CA PHE A 393 -3.52 -21.05 -6.17
C PHE A 393 -4.82 -20.37 -5.73
N THR A 394 -5.68 -20.01 -6.68
CA THR A 394 -7.05 -19.60 -6.39
C THR A 394 -7.85 -20.77 -5.79
N LEU A 395 -9.01 -20.51 -5.19
CA LEU A 395 -9.85 -21.56 -4.63
C LEU A 395 -10.24 -22.62 -5.67
N ALA A 396 -10.47 -22.21 -6.92
CA ALA A 396 -10.77 -23.12 -8.01
C ALA A 396 -9.53 -23.92 -8.46
N ASP A 397 -8.35 -23.31 -8.45
CA ASP A 397 -7.11 -23.95 -8.84
C ASP A 397 -6.64 -24.96 -7.79
N LEU A 398 -6.88 -24.72 -6.50
CA LEU A 398 -6.60 -25.66 -5.43
C LEU A 398 -7.16 -27.08 -5.69
N VAL A 399 -8.29 -27.14 -6.37
CA VAL A 399 -9.01 -28.40 -6.66
C VAL A 399 -8.92 -28.85 -8.12
N SER A 400 -8.16 -28.08 -8.94
CA SER A 400 -8.07 -28.33 -10.38
C SER A 400 -6.65 -28.63 -10.85
N TYR A 401 -5.62 -28.30 -10.07
CA TYR A 401 -4.24 -28.48 -10.45
C TYR A 401 -3.43 -29.10 -9.32
N ASN A 402 -2.47 -29.98 -9.66
CA ASN A 402 -1.44 -30.43 -8.73
C ASN A 402 -0.22 -29.51 -8.75
N TRP A 403 0.03 -28.89 -9.91
CA TRP A 403 1.19 -28.06 -10.19
C TRP A 403 0.76 -26.66 -10.64
N LYS A 404 1.62 -25.64 -10.44
CA LYS A 404 1.35 -24.31 -10.97
C LYS A 404 1.51 -24.27 -12.49
N HIS A 405 0.66 -23.49 -13.14
CA HIS A 405 0.62 -23.28 -14.60
C HIS A 405 0.57 -21.78 -14.89
N ASN A 406 1.62 -21.05 -14.54
CA ASN A 406 1.72 -19.60 -14.67
C ASN A 406 2.80 -19.11 -15.64
N ASP A 407 3.26 -19.95 -16.55
CA ASP A 407 4.33 -19.60 -17.52
C ASP A 407 3.94 -18.46 -18.46
N ALA A 408 2.63 -18.33 -18.76
CA ALA A 408 2.12 -17.30 -19.68
C ALA A 408 2.27 -15.85 -19.17
N ASN A 409 2.55 -15.64 -17.88
CA ASN A 409 2.72 -14.30 -17.33
C ASN A 409 4.10 -13.70 -17.58
N GLY A 410 5.04 -14.46 -18.17
CA GLY A 410 6.39 -14.00 -18.50
C GLY A 410 7.39 -14.00 -17.35
N GLU A 411 7.04 -14.58 -16.19
CA GLU A 411 7.95 -14.74 -15.04
C GLU A 411 8.71 -16.08 -15.07
N ASN A 412 8.54 -16.87 -16.13
CA ASN A 412 9.16 -18.19 -16.30
C ASN A 412 8.92 -19.11 -15.09
N GLY A 413 7.72 -19.08 -14.52
CA GLY A 413 7.32 -19.89 -13.37
C GLY A 413 8.05 -19.59 -12.07
N ARG A 414 8.77 -18.48 -11.94
CA ARG A 414 9.53 -18.11 -10.72
C ARG A 414 8.65 -17.51 -9.63
N ASP A 415 7.49 -17.01 -9.98
CA ASP A 415 6.52 -16.39 -9.08
C ASP A 415 5.46 -17.38 -8.59
N GLY A 416 4.79 -17.03 -7.50
CA GLY A 416 3.74 -17.83 -6.89
C GLY A 416 4.25 -19.06 -6.12
N CYS A 417 3.36 -19.66 -5.34
CA CYS A 417 3.68 -20.82 -4.51
C CYS A 417 3.83 -22.10 -5.35
N GLU A 418 4.91 -22.86 -5.10
CA GLU A 418 5.15 -24.14 -5.79
C GLU A 418 4.15 -25.24 -5.37
N ASN A 419 3.83 -25.29 -4.07
CA ASN A 419 3.07 -26.36 -3.49
C ASN A 419 1.59 -26.03 -3.36
N ASN A 420 0.74 -26.83 -4.01
CA ASN A 420 -0.71 -26.71 -3.84
C ASN A 420 -1.15 -27.20 -2.43
N TRP A 421 -0.57 -28.29 -1.92
CA TRP A 421 -1.00 -29.00 -0.72
C TRP A 421 -2.45 -29.56 -0.77
N SER A 422 -3.15 -29.36 -1.87
CA SER A 422 -4.44 -29.95 -2.23
C SER A 422 -4.25 -30.92 -3.40
N TRP A 423 -5.25 -31.11 -4.28
CA TRP A 423 -5.17 -32.01 -5.41
C TRP A 423 -6.15 -31.65 -6.53
N ASN A 424 -5.89 -32.11 -7.74
CA ASN A 424 -6.66 -31.83 -8.95
C ASN A 424 -8.02 -32.56 -9.07
N CYS A 425 -8.42 -33.31 -8.04
CA CYS A 425 -9.62 -34.17 -8.06
C CYS A 425 -9.62 -35.22 -9.16
N GLY A 426 -8.44 -35.68 -9.61
CA GLY A 426 -8.26 -36.75 -10.58
C GLY A 426 -8.07 -36.32 -12.04
N VAL A 427 -8.08 -35.00 -12.33
CA VAL A 427 -7.81 -34.44 -13.66
C VAL A 427 -7.06 -33.15 -13.55
N GLU A 428 -5.89 -33.04 -14.16
CA GLU A 428 -5.13 -31.78 -14.20
C GLU A 428 -5.79 -30.78 -15.15
N GLY A 429 -6.06 -29.57 -14.64
CA GLY A 429 -6.69 -28.49 -15.41
C GLY A 429 -8.21 -28.62 -15.61
N PRO A 430 -8.79 -27.91 -16.58
CA PRO A 430 -10.22 -27.88 -16.83
C PRO A 430 -10.80 -29.27 -17.15
N SER A 431 -12.02 -29.56 -16.67
CA SER A 431 -12.71 -30.83 -16.94
C SER A 431 -14.21 -30.61 -17.20
N HIS A 432 -14.73 -31.32 -18.21
CA HIS A 432 -16.16 -31.40 -18.53
C HIS A 432 -16.86 -32.59 -17.87
N LYS A 433 -16.13 -33.51 -17.24
CA LYS A 433 -16.69 -34.69 -16.58
C LYS A 433 -17.54 -34.25 -15.38
N LYS A 434 -18.78 -34.70 -15.33
CA LYS A 434 -19.78 -34.30 -14.31
C LYS A 434 -19.35 -34.67 -12.89
N ASP A 435 -18.79 -35.86 -12.72
CA ASP A 435 -18.26 -36.39 -11.43
C ASP A 435 -17.10 -35.56 -10.90
N ILE A 436 -16.12 -35.22 -11.74
CA ILE A 436 -15.00 -34.38 -11.41
C ILE A 436 -15.46 -32.97 -10.98
N ARG A 437 -16.35 -32.36 -11.76
CA ARG A 437 -16.91 -31.04 -11.42
C ARG A 437 -17.69 -31.06 -10.12
N ALA A 438 -18.50 -32.10 -9.89
CA ALA A 438 -19.22 -32.25 -8.62
C ALA A 438 -18.28 -32.40 -7.43
N LEU A 439 -17.19 -33.17 -7.58
CA LEU A 439 -16.18 -33.34 -6.55
C LEU A 439 -15.46 -32.02 -6.27
N ARG A 440 -15.01 -31.31 -7.30
CA ARG A 440 -14.35 -29.99 -7.15
C ARG A 440 -15.25 -28.98 -6.42
N ASN A 441 -16.51 -28.87 -6.83
CA ASN A 441 -17.49 -28.00 -6.17
C ASN A 441 -17.71 -28.38 -4.69
N ARG A 442 -17.70 -29.66 -4.37
CA ARG A 442 -17.79 -30.14 -2.98
C ARG A 442 -16.54 -29.74 -2.19
N GLN A 443 -15.35 -29.93 -2.74
CA GLN A 443 -14.10 -29.56 -2.08
C GLN A 443 -13.99 -28.06 -1.85
N MET A 444 -14.35 -27.24 -2.84
CA MET A 444 -14.39 -25.78 -2.65
C MET A 444 -15.33 -25.37 -1.51
N ARG A 445 -16.53 -25.99 -1.41
CA ARG A 445 -17.43 -25.72 -0.27
C ARG A 445 -16.81 -26.16 1.06
N ASN A 446 -16.13 -27.32 1.09
CA ASN A 446 -15.44 -27.76 2.30
C ASN A 446 -14.38 -26.75 2.76
N PHE A 447 -13.60 -26.18 1.82
CA PHE A 447 -12.64 -25.11 2.13
C PHE A 447 -13.30 -23.83 2.69
N MET A 448 -14.52 -23.51 2.27
CA MET A 448 -15.27 -22.35 2.78
C MET A 448 -15.92 -22.59 4.15
N THR A 449 -15.90 -23.80 4.67
CA THR A 449 -16.46 -24.16 5.99
C THR A 449 -15.41 -24.38 7.06
N VAL A 450 -14.14 -24.36 6.70
CA VAL A 450 -12.98 -24.45 7.59
C VAL A 450 -12.42 -23.07 7.89
#